data_367b56a3c965467d44b7a00406ecffdf
#
_entry.id   367b56a3c965467d44b7a00406ecffdf
#
_cell.length_a   1.000
_cell.length_b   1.000
_cell.length_c   1.000
_cell.angle_alpha   90.00
_cell.angle_beta   90.00
_cell.angle_gamma   90.00
#
_symmetry.space_group_name_H-M   'P 1'
#
loop_
_entity.id
_entity.type
_entity.pdbx_description
1 polymer ?
#
loop_
_entity_poly.entity_id
_entity_poly.type
_entity_poly.pdbx_seq_one_letter_code
_entity_poly.pdbx_strand_id
1 'polypeptide(L)'
;MIEKNELVENINGINIFYKYKKRKYDCNHLIFIFSGFGGEQGVTYDFENALDHCPAHIVWVKDFFEEACSYYWCVNMNFSYEEAVSAFIDKKMKEFNLSNKNITLAGLPKGGSAALYYGIKHNISNIVASAPQLFVASYAANNWGRIARHMMGKITPDKIATIDNKIISSLDKDKNTNKNIYLLTSEKDIQFPTEIHPNLIKFIKYKNFNLLMSKSLLVNEHKQITQYHVPLLLGIFYSLSQGATPHYGHQELYSDPQIGAFPRKAEPVTILRKYKFDKSLFFPEGLAYLKGCTLEKYSDIKSILILKSQNTEYKFPLAKDHKPNLTKDLYTGEYINYDKAWFCTLKYSGIDLSSLPRKETFELFINLENKVFNTTSSVVINQYTKNILVLDENPFFKLYSINAKVYLLKK
;
A
#
# COMPACT_ATOMS: atom_id res chain seq x y z
N MET A 1 6.37 19.89 5.24
CA MET A 1 7.67 19.39 5.79
C MET A 1 8.39 18.59 4.71
N ILE A 2 9.68 18.82 4.53
CA ILE A 2 10.54 18.03 3.62
C ILE A 2 10.83 16.70 4.31
N GLU A 3 10.53 15.58 3.64
CA GLU A 3 10.81 14.25 4.16
C GLU A 3 12.31 13.93 4.10
N LYS A 4 12.77 12.94 4.89
CA LYS A 4 14.17 12.48 4.82
C LYS A 4 14.52 12.00 3.40
N ASN A 5 15.61 12.53 2.83
CA ASN A 5 16.07 12.27 1.46
C ASN A 5 15.15 12.83 0.34
N GLU A 6 14.23 13.73 0.65
CA GLU A 6 13.44 14.44 -0.35
C GLU A 6 14.27 15.57 -0.95
N LEU A 7 14.22 15.68 -2.25
CA LEU A 7 14.89 16.70 -3.05
C LEU A 7 13.85 17.68 -3.58
N VAL A 8 14.26 18.92 -3.81
CA VAL A 8 13.42 19.96 -4.39
C VAL A 8 14.15 20.55 -5.59
N GLU A 9 13.45 20.66 -6.71
CA GLU A 9 13.98 21.29 -7.89
C GLU A 9 13.02 22.38 -8.37
N ASN A 10 13.51 23.60 -8.48
CA ASN A 10 12.72 24.72 -8.97
C ASN A 10 12.73 24.76 -10.50
N ILE A 11 11.55 24.65 -11.08
CA ILE A 11 11.31 24.72 -12.52
C ILE A 11 10.38 25.89 -12.80
N ASN A 12 10.89 26.96 -13.43
CA ASN A 12 10.12 28.14 -13.78
C ASN A 12 9.32 28.75 -12.61
N GLY A 13 9.94 28.78 -11.43
CA GLY A 13 9.32 29.31 -10.21
C GLY A 13 8.45 28.28 -9.44
N ILE A 14 8.28 27.05 -9.97
CA ILE A 14 7.48 26.00 -9.32
C ILE A 14 8.43 24.95 -8.73
N ASN A 15 8.24 24.63 -7.46
CA ASN A 15 9.02 23.61 -6.76
C ASN A 15 8.44 22.22 -7.04
N ILE A 16 9.26 21.35 -7.61
CA ILE A 16 8.98 19.91 -7.79
C ILE A 16 9.67 19.15 -6.67
N PHE A 17 8.89 18.48 -5.84
CA PHE A 17 9.39 17.61 -4.77
C PHE A 17 9.56 16.20 -5.30
N TYR A 18 10.71 15.60 -5.05
CA TYR A 18 11.00 14.25 -5.56
C TYR A 18 12.02 13.52 -4.69
N LYS A 19 12.05 12.19 -4.82
CA LYS A 19 13.17 11.36 -4.35
C LYS A 19 13.89 10.75 -5.54
N TYR A 20 15.15 10.44 -5.36
CA TYR A 20 15.97 9.84 -6.39
C TYR A 20 16.80 8.70 -5.87
N LYS A 21 16.77 7.58 -6.60
CA LYS A 21 17.65 6.44 -6.42
C LYS A 21 18.55 6.26 -7.65
N LYS A 22 19.85 6.24 -7.43
CA LYS A 22 20.83 5.96 -8.48
C LYS A 22 20.71 4.51 -8.94
N ARG A 23 20.92 4.28 -10.25
CA ARG A 23 20.99 2.93 -10.84
C ARG A 23 22.01 2.06 -10.11
N LYS A 24 21.69 0.78 -10.03
CA LYS A 24 22.63 -0.27 -9.66
C LYS A 24 23.15 -0.90 -10.96
N TYR A 25 24.42 -1.16 -11.06
CA TYR A 25 25.05 -1.69 -12.28
C TYR A 25 24.96 -0.70 -13.48
N ASP A 26 25.34 -1.18 -14.65
CA ASP A 26 25.27 -0.38 -15.87
C ASP A 26 23.90 -0.50 -16.57
N CYS A 27 22.85 -0.16 -15.82
CA CYS A 27 21.50 -0.15 -16.32
C CYS A 27 21.14 1.21 -16.92
N ASN A 28 20.92 1.25 -18.22
CA ASN A 28 20.58 2.47 -18.96
C ASN A 28 19.08 2.69 -19.04
N HIS A 29 18.41 2.80 -17.87
CA HIS A 29 16.97 2.98 -17.78
C HIS A 29 16.58 3.92 -16.63
N LEU A 30 15.52 4.67 -16.81
CA LEU A 30 14.93 5.57 -15.81
C LEU A 30 13.46 5.26 -15.63
N ILE A 31 13.04 5.06 -14.39
CA ILE A 31 11.63 4.90 -14.02
C ILE A 31 11.19 6.14 -13.25
N PHE A 32 10.18 6.84 -13.74
CA PHE A 32 9.44 7.83 -12.96
C PHE A 32 8.24 7.16 -12.29
N ILE A 33 8.10 7.35 -11.00
CA ILE A 33 6.94 6.93 -10.22
C ILE A 33 6.17 8.16 -9.78
N PHE A 34 4.99 8.36 -10.33
CA PHE A 34 4.08 9.42 -9.90
C PHE A 34 3.29 8.95 -8.68
N SER A 35 3.34 9.72 -7.60
CA SER A 35 2.66 9.40 -6.35
C SER A 35 1.15 9.33 -6.49
N GLY A 36 0.54 8.36 -5.83
CA GLY A 36 -0.90 8.29 -5.60
C GLY A 36 -1.38 9.24 -4.50
N PHE A 37 -2.51 8.90 -3.89
CA PHE A 37 -2.98 9.56 -2.68
C PHE A 37 -2.39 8.87 -1.46
N GLY A 38 -1.70 9.61 -0.60
CA GLY A 38 -1.03 9.09 0.59
C GLY A 38 -1.94 8.89 1.82
N GLY A 39 -3.25 8.78 1.65
CA GLY A 39 -4.22 8.73 2.73
C GLY A 39 -4.39 10.10 3.43
N GLU A 40 -4.92 10.10 4.66
CA GLU A 40 -5.22 11.33 5.43
C GLU A 40 -3.97 12.15 5.80
N GLN A 41 -2.81 11.55 5.79
CA GLN A 41 -1.55 12.17 6.25
C GLN A 41 -0.71 12.81 5.12
N GLY A 42 -1.20 12.82 3.90
CA GLY A 42 -0.51 13.47 2.77
C GLY A 42 0.01 12.49 1.72
N VAL A 43 0.71 13.04 0.73
CA VAL A 43 1.25 12.30 -0.42
C VAL A 43 2.47 11.48 0.01
N THR A 44 2.47 10.19 -0.32
CA THR A 44 3.59 9.27 -0.07
C THR A 44 4.30 8.92 -1.39
N TYR A 45 5.51 8.36 -1.29
CA TYR A 45 6.25 7.83 -2.43
C TYR A 45 5.93 6.35 -2.62
N ASP A 46 5.12 6.04 -3.63
CA ASP A 46 4.71 4.67 -3.91
C ASP A 46 5.87 3.78 -4.33
N PHE A 47 5.89 2.52 -3.90
CA PHE A 47 6.95 1.54 -4.18
C PHE A 47 8.36 1.90 -3.68
N GLU A 48 8.56 2.92 -2.83
CA GLU A 48 9.89 3.36 -2.41
C GLU A 48 10.75 2.18 -1.92
N ASN A 49 10.23 1.40 -0.98
CA ASN A 49 10.93 0.23 -0.44
C ASN A 49 10.96 -0.96 -1.43
N ALA A 50 9.89 -1.16 -2.19
CA ALA A 50 9.76 -2.29 -3.09
C ALA A 50 10.71 -2.21 -4.30
N LEU A 51 11.09 -1.00 -4.72
CA LEU A 51 12.02 -0.75 -5.82
C LEU A 51 13.48 -0.53 -5.38
N ASP A 52 13.79 -0.74 -4.12
CA ASP A 52 15.15 -0.53 -3.62
C ASP A 52 16.21 -1.39 -4.33
N HIS A 53 15.84 -2.59 -4.75
CA HIS A 53 16.72 -3.49 -5.52
C HIS A 53 16.59 -3.35 -7.04
N CYS A 54 15.68 -2.53 -7.55
CA CYS A 54 15.55 -2.30 -9.00
C CYS A 54 16.84 -1.71 -9.58
N PRO A 55 17.37 -2.24 -10.70
CA PRO A 55 18.68 -1.78 -11.24
C PRO A 55 18.63 -0.39 -11.86
N ALA A 56 17.46 0.10 -12.30
CA ALA A 56 17.30 1.38 -12.99
C ALA A 56 17.55 2.60 -12.08
N HIS A 57 17.76 3.77 -12.69
CA HIS A 57 17.51 5.04 -12.03
C HIS A 57 16.02 5.12 -11.67
N ILE A 58 15.69 5.63 -10.50
CA ILE A 58 14.29 5.84 -10.12
C ILE A 58 14.12 7.25 -9.59
N VAL A 59 13.11 7.94 -10.12
CA VAL A 59 12.67 9.25 -9.68
C VAL A 59 11.22 9.13 -9.23
N TRP A 60 10.98 9.31 -7.94
CA TRP A 60 9.63 9.41 -7.39
C TRP A 60 9.23 10.86 -7.36
N VAL A 61 8.15 11.22 -8.02
CA VAL A 61 7.64 12.60 -8.08
C VAL A 61 6.45 12.75 -7.17
N LYS A 62 6.48 13.76 -6.32
CA LYS A 62 5.39 14.06 -5.38
C LYS A 62 4.41 15.05 -6.00
N ASP A 63 3.11 14.75 -5.93
CA ASP A 63 2.07 15.69 -6.31
C ASP A 63 1.72 16.58 -5.11
N PHE A 64 2.51 17.63 -4.93
CA PHE A 64 2.32 18.55 -3.83
C PHE A 64 2.64 19.98 -4.29
N PHE A 65 1.61 20.69 -4.72
CA PHE A 65 1.70 22.06 -5.22
C PHE A 65 0.76 22.95 -4.40
N GLU A 66 1.30 24.04 -3.85
CA GLU A 66 0.59 24.93 -2.94
C GLU A 66 -0.17 24.15 -1.83
N GLU A 67 0.56 23.24 -1.17
CA GLU A 67 0.11 22.45 -0.03
C GLU A 67 -1.01 21.42 -0.30
N ALA A 68 -1.32 21.12 -1.58
CA ALA A 68 -2.32 20.10 -1.93
C ALA A 68 -1.96 19.33 -3.20
N CYS A 69 -2.71 18.24 -3.45
CA CYS A 69 -2.63 17.49 -4.68
C CYS A 69 -3.32 18.22 -5.83
N SER A 70 -2.73 18.16 -7.02
CA SER A 70 -3.22 18.82 -8.24
C SER A 70 -3.30 17.89 -9.45
N TYR A 71 -3.13 16.58 -9.25
CA TYR A 71 -2.93 15.59 -10.32
C TYR A 71 -1.76 15.93 -11.25
N TYR A 72 -0.78 16.70 -10.75
CA TYR A 72 0.38 17.19 -11.51
C TYR A 72 0.03 18.16 -12.63
N TRP A 73 -1.19 18.72 -12.70
CA TRP A 73 -1.64 19.52 -13.83
C TRP A 73 -1.87 20.98 -13.51
N CYS A 74 -2.72 21.29 -12.52
CA CYS A 74 -3.10 22.69 -12.30
C CYS A 74 -3.48 23.01 -10.86
N VAL A 75 -3.24 24.25 -10.49
CA VAL A 75 -3.82 24.89 -9.33
C VAL A 75 -4.65 26.08 -9.80
N ASN A 76 -5.92 26.16 -9.39
CA ASN A 76 -6.88 27.20 -9.82
C ASN A 76 -6.91 27.39 -11.35
N MET A 77 -6.93 26.31 -12.13
CA MET A 77 -6.84 26.28 -13.60
C MET A 77 -5.56 26.87 -14.19
N ASN A 78 -4.56 27.15 -13.38
CA ASN A 78 -3.24 27.52 -13.88
C ASN A 78 -2.44 26.25 -14.25
N PHE A 79 -2.18 26.02 -15.51
CA PHE A 79 -1.47 24.87 -16.04
C PHE A 79 0.06 25.03 -16.09
N SER A 80 0.62 26.10 -15.53
CA SER A 80 2.08 26.23 -15.39
C SER A 80 2.72 25.10 -14.58
N TYR A 81 1.95 24.46 -13.69
CA TYR A 81 2.36 23.26 -12.93
C TYR A 81 2.56 22.06 -13.84
N GLU A 82 1.68 21.85 -14.80
CA GLU A 82 1.83 20.81 -15.83
C GLU A 82 3.10 21.06 -16.68
N GLU A 83 3.33 22.31 -17.06
CA GLU A 83 4.52 22.70 -17.83
C GLU A 83 5.80 22.48 -17.02
N ALA A 84 5.79 22.80 -15.72
CA ALA A 84 6.93 22.56 -14.82
C ALA A 84 7.23 21.06 -14.69
N VAL A 85 6.20 20.21 -14.50
CA VAL A 85 6.38 18.74 -14.45
C VAL A 85 6.90 18.22 -15.78
N SER A 86 6.37 18.71 -16.92
CA SER A 86 6.88 18.40 -18.26
C SER A 86 8.36 18.74 -18.39
N ALA A 87 8.74 19.96 -18.04
CA ALA A 87 10.14 20.41 -18.12
C ALA A 87 11.07 19.64 -17.16
N PHE A 88 10.56 19.23 -16.01
CA PHE A 88 11.28 18.37 -15.08
C PHE A 88 11.57 16.99 -15.68
N ILE A 89 10.59 16.36 -16.33
CA ILE A 89 10.78 15.08 -17.03
C ILE A 89 11.85 15.24 -18.10
N ASP A 90 11.76 16.25 -18.97
CA ASP A 90 12.72 16.50 -20.03
C ASP A 90 14.13 16.77 -19.49
N LYS A 91 14.23 17.50 -18.36
CA LYS A 91 15.51 17.78 -17.71
C LYS A 91 16.16 16.50 -17.22
N LYS A 92 15.41 15.63 -16.55
CA LYS A 92 15.95 14.34 -16.05
C LYS A 92 16.33 13.40 -17.21
N MET A 93 15.57 13.39 -18.29
CA MET A 93 15.94 12.64 -19.49
C MET A 93 17.30 13.08 -20.04
N LYS A 94 17.52 14.38 -20.13
CA LYS A 94 18.79 14.97 -20.59
C LYS A 94 19.94 14.71 -19.59
N GLU A 95 19.68 14.89 -18.29
CA GLU A 95 20.66 14.67 -17.22
C GLU A 95 21.24 13.25 -17.25
N PHE A 96 20.40 12.25 -17.52
CA PHE A 96 20.83 10.85 -17.60
C PHE A 96 21.18 10.41 -19.04
N ASN A 97 21.11 11.30 -20.01
CA ASN A 97 21.35 11.01 -21.44
C ASN A 97 20.55 9.81 -21.96
N LEU A 98 19.23 9.80 -21.65
CA LEU A 98 18.34 8.71 -22.00
C LEU A 98 17.38 9.08 -23.13
N SER A 99 17.11 8.10 -24.00
CA SER A 99 16.07 8.21 -25.02
C SER A 99 14.71 7.76 -24.49
N ASN A 100 13.64 8.12 -25.17
CA ASN A 100 12.27 7.75 -24.82
C ASN A 100 12.06 6.24 -24.64
N LYS A 101 12.88 5.40 -25.28
CA LYS A 101 12.84 3.92 -25.15
C LYS A 101 13.36 3.42 -23.82
N ASN A 102 14.24 4.19 -23.19
CA ASN A 102 14.88 3.83 -21.94
C ASN A 102 14.18 4.46 -20.74
N ILE A 103 12.93 4.86 -20.89
CA ILE A 103 12.16 5.51 -19.83
C ILE A 103 10.84 4.79 -19.66
N THR A 104 10.48 4.63 -18.39
CA THR A 104 9.16 4.16 -17.95
C THR A 104 8.50 5.24 -17.11
N LEU A 105 7.29 5.66 -17.47
CA LEU A 105 6.44 6.44 -16.57
C LEU A 105 5.42 5.50 -15.93
N ALA A 106 5.33 5.54 -14.60
CA ALA A 106 4.47 4.65 -13.85
C ALA A 106 3.75 5.37 -12.71
N GLY A 107 2.61 4.84 -12.31
CA GLY A 107 1.87 5.37 -11.16
C GLY A 107 0.59 4.61 -10.84
N LEU A 108 0.01 4.95 -9.68
CA LEU A 108 -1.13 4.32 -9.01
C LEU A 108 -2.06 5.39 -8.49
N PRO A 109 -3.34 5.18 -8.33
CA PRO A 109 -4.31 5.40 -9.39
C PRO A 109 -4.16 6.79 -9.99
N LYS A 110 -4.07 7.85 -9.11
CA LYS A 110 -3.81 9.25 -9.50
C LYS A 110 -2.50 9.38 -10.29
N GLY A 111 -1.43 8.74 -9.79
CA GLY A 111 -0.15 8.68 -10.47
C GLY A 111 -0.23 7.93 -11.81
N GLY A 112 -1.12 6.94 -11.94
CA GLY A 112 -1.41 6.24 -13.18
C GLY A 112 -2.00 7.15 -14.25
N SER A 113 -2.88 8.08 -13.86
CA SER A 113 -3.42 9.13 -14.74
C SER A 113 -2.30 10.05 -15.25
N ALA A 114 -1.39 10.46 -14.36
CA ALA A 114 -0.23 11.27 -14.74
C ALA A 114 0.73 10.49 -15.66
N ALA A 115 1.01 9.22 -15.35
CA ALA A 115 1.87 8.38 -16.18
C ALA A 115 1.34 8.21 -17.59
N LEU A 116 0.02 8.00 -17.77
CA LEU A 116 -0.62 7.95 -19.07
C LEU A 116 -0.50 9.29 -19.81
N TYR A 117 -0.88 10.38 -19.14
CA TYR A 117 -0.87 11.70 -19.77
C TYR A 117 0.53 12.13 -20.21
N TYR A 118 1.50 12.14 -19.31
CA TYR A 118 2.87 12.55 -19.61
C TYR A 118 3.59 11.54 -20.52
N GLY A 119 3.29 10.25 -20.41
CA GLY A 119 3.83 9.22 -21.26
C GLY A 119 3.45 9.43 -22.75
N ILE A 120 2.22 9.84 -23.00
CA ILE A 120 1.75 10.19 -24.34
C ILE A 120 2.35 11.53 -24.77
N LYS A 121 2.26 12.57 -23.93
CA LYS A 121 2.74 13.93 -24.23
C LYS A 121 4.23 13.97 -24.58
N HIS A 122 5.08 13.25 -23.83
CA HIS A 122 6.53 13.17 -24.06
C HIS A 122 6.95 12.03 -25.00
N ASN A 123 5.97 11.33 -25.58
CA ASN A 123 6.25 10.21 -26.49
C ASN A 123 7.13 9.11 -25.84
N ILE A 124 6.93 8.85 -24.54
CA ILE A 124 7.66 7.82 -23.80
C ILE A 124 7.21 6.43 -24.26
N SER A 125 8.17 5.52 -24.39
CA SER A 125 7.87 4.19 -24.92
C SER A 125 7.19 3.26 -23.91
N ASN A 126 7.44 3.41 -22.59
CA ASN A 126 6.92 2.48 -21.60
C ASN A 126 6.05 3.22 -20.58
N ILE A 127 4.80 2.78 -20.44
CA ILE A 127 3.81 3.37 -19.55
C ILE A 127 3.19 2.24 -18.73
N VAL A 128 3.20 2.37 -17.40
CA VAL A 128 2.57 1.42 -16.47
C VAL A 128 1.57 2.17 -15.60
N ALA A 129 0.30 1.90 -15.81
CA ALA A 129 -0.79 2.56 -15.10
C ALA A 129 -1.66 1.53 -14.38
N SER A 130 -1.74 1.63 -13.05
CA SER A 130 -2.61 0.77 -12.25
C SER A 130 -3.83 1.55 -11.80
N ALA A 131 -5.00 1.06 -12.19
CA ALA A 131 -6.31 1.63 -11.87
C ALA A 131 -6.41 3.16 -12.08
N PRO A 132 -5.96 3.72 -13.25
CA PRO A 132 -5.93 5.16 -13.44
C PRO A 132 -7.33 5.75 -13.52
N GLN A 133 -7.48 7.01 -13.07
CA GLN A 133 -8.64 7.82 -13.36
C GLN A 133 -8.47 8.47 -14.75
N LEU A 134 -9.39 8.24 -15.67
CA LEU A 134 -9.35 8.88 -16.99
C LEU A 134 -10.10 10.22 -16.98
N PHE A 135 -11.12 10.36 -16.12
CA PHE A 135 -11.92 11.59 -15.92
C PHE A 135 -11.58 12.21 -14.55
N VAL A 136 -10.41 12.82 -14.49
CA VAL A 136 -9.78 13.27 -13.25
C VAL A 136 -10.60 14.31 -12.49
N ALA A 137 -11.15 15.32 -13.21
CA ALA A 137 -11.91 16.38 -12.57
C ALA A 137 -13.27 15.91 -12.07
N SER A 138 -13.97 15.09 -12.84
CA SER A 138 -15.21 14.43 -12.41
C SER A 138 -14.98 13.57 -11.19
N TYR A 139 -13.93 12.76 -11.19
CA TYR A 139 -13.58 11.92 -10.04
C TYR A 139 -13.24 12.77 -8.79
N ALA A 140 -12.42 13.80 -8.94
CA ALA A 140 -12.07 14.70 -7.85
C ALA A 140 -13.29 15.47 -7.31
N ALA A 141 -14.17 15.95 -8.18
CA ALA A 141 -15.37 16.68 -7.78
C ALA A 141 -16.33 15.80 -6.96
N ASN A 142 -16.46 14.53 -7.33
CA ASN A 142 -17.37 13.59 -6.66
C ASN A 142 -16.80 13.00 -5.36
N ASN A 143 -15.48 12.80 -5.27
CA ASN A 143 -14.87 12.05 -4.17
C ASN A 143 -13.94 12.89 -3.28
N TRP A 144 -13.33 13.97 -3.82
CA TRP A 144 -12.28 14.75 -3.19
C TRP A 144 -12.49 16.25 -3.38
N GLY A 145 -13.61 16.78 -2.91
CA GLY A 145 -14.02 18.17 -3.15
C GLY A 145 -12.98 19.25 -2.77
N ARG A 146 -12.07 18.97 -1.80
CA ARG A 146 -10.94 19.86 -1.50
C ARG A 146 -9.95 19.93 -2.66
N ILE A 147 -9.59 18.77 -3.22
CA ILE A 147 -8.67 18.65 -4.37
C ILE A 147 -9.30 19.28 -5.60
N ALA A 148 -10.58 19.01 -5.86
CA ALA A 148 -11.31 19.62 -6.96
C ALA A 148 -11.32 21.16 -6.89
N ARG A 149 -11.55 21.73 -5.71
CA ARG A 149 -11.46 23.19 -5.50
C ARG A 149 -10.05 23.72 -5.64
N HIS A 150 -9.05 23.00 -5.17
CA HIS A 150 -7.65 23.36 -5.35
C HIS A 150 -7.27 23.43 -6.83
N MET A 151 -7.66 22.43 -7.60
CA MET A 151 -7.37 22.36 -9.04
C MET A 151 -8.15 23.43 -9.83
N MET A 152 -9.43 23.65 -9.53
CA MET A 152 -10.35 24.41 -10.37
C MET A 152 -10.77 25.76 -9.78
N GLY A 153 -10.51 26.01 -8.49
CA GLY A 153 -11.15 27.11 -7.76
C GLY A 153 -12.65 26.85 -7.64
N LYS A 154 -13.47 27.66 -8.32
CA LYS A 154 -14.91 27.37 -8.47
C LYS A 154 -15.08 26.19 -9.42
N ILE A 155 -15.75 25.13 -8.96
CA ILE A 155 -16.05 23.94 -9.77
C ILE A 155 -17.21 24.29 -10.72
N THR A 156 -16.99 24.16 -12.03
CA THR A 156 -17.99 24.38 -13.08
C THR A 156 -17.92 23.26 -14.12
N PRO A 157 -19.02 22.98 -14.85
CA PRO A 157 -19.03 21.95 -15.90
C PRO A 157 -17.92 22.14 -16.95
N ASP A 158 -17.66 23.37 -17.39
CA ASP A 158 -16.63 23.66 -18.40
C ASP A 158 -15.22 23.36 -17.89
N LYS A 159 -14.91 23.66 -16.63
CA LYS A 159 -13.61 23.35 -16.03
C LYS A 159 -13.43 21.83 -15.86
N ILE A 160 -14.48 21.14 -15.43
CA ILE A 160 -14.50 19.68 -15.36
C ILE A 160 -14.21 19.11 -16.76
N ALA A 161 -14.98 19.52 -17.77
CA ALA A 161 -14.81 19.04 -19.14
C ALA A 161 -13.39 19.32 -19.69
N THR A 162 -12.82 20.49 -19.37
CA THR A 162 -11.46 20.86 -19.79
C THR A 162 -10.41 19.89 -19.24
N ILE A 163 -10.49 19.54 -17.96
CA ILE A 163 -9.52 18.65 -17.30
C ILE A 163 -9.77 17.20 -17.72
N ASP A 164 -11.03 16.73 -17.71
CA ASP A 164 -11.38 15.35 -18.06
C ASP A 164 -11.00 14.99 -19.50
N ASN A 165 -11.02 15.97 -20.38
CA ASN A 165 -10.66 15.75 -21.77
C ASN A 165 -9.14 15.61 -22.02
N LYS A 166 -8.28 15.88 -21.01
CA LYS A 166 -6.81 15.88 -21.21
C LYS A 166 -6.26 14.52 -21.63
N ILE A 167 -6.54 13.45 -20.86
CA ILE A 167 -6.05 12.11 -21.19
C ILE A 167 -6.71 11.61 -22.47
N ILE A 168 -8.02 11.76 -22.58
CA ILE A 168 -8.80 11.27 -23.73
C ILE A 168 -8.32 11.92 -25.03
N SER A 169 -8.19 13.25 -25.04
CA SER A 169 -7.71 13.95 -26.24
C SER A 169 -6.24 13.64 -26.57
N SER A 170 -5.42 13.38 -25.55
CA SER A 170 -4.04 12.95 -25.78
C SER A 170 -3.99 11.56 -26.41
N LEU A 171 -4.80 10.62 -25.93
CA LEU A 171 -4.95 9.30 -26.54
C LEU A 171 -5.42 9.41 -27.99
N ASP A 172 -6.43 10.22 -28.27
CA ASP A 172 -6.98 10.38 -29.63
C ASP A 172 -5.97 10.98 -30.61
N LYS A 173 -5.19 11.97 -30.16
CA LYS A 173 -4.21 12.69 -30.98
C LYS A 173 -2.87 11.96 -31.13
N ASP A 174 -2.58 10.98 -30.32
CA ASP A 174 -1.30 10.26 -30.36
C ASP A 174 -1.19 9.43 -31.65
N LYS A 175 -0.23 9.81 -32.48
CA LYS A 175 0.09 9.13 -33.74
C LYS A 175 1.15 8.04 -33.58
N ASN A 176 1.93 8.07 -32.47
CA ASN A 176 2.94 7.06 -32.24
C ASN A 176 2.34 5.83 -31.54
N THR A 177 1.99 4.84 -32.34
CA THR A 177 1.45 3.57 -31.85
C THR A 177 2.50 2.59 -31.34
N ASN A 178 3.78 2.95 -31.41
CA ASN A 178 4.88 2.08 -30.98
C ASN A 178 5.22 2.30 -29.50
N LYS A 179 4.24 2.04 -28.63
CA LYS A 179 4.36 2.15 -27.16
C LYS A 179 4.04 0.82 -26.48
N ASN A 180 4.65 0.62 -25.34
CA ASN A 180 4.40 -0.47 -24.38
C ASN A 180 3.52 0.10 -23.25
N ILE A 181 2.25 -0.20 -23.26
CA ILE A 181 1.29 0.28 -22.25
C ILE A 181 0.78 -0.91 -21.46
N TYR A 182 0.99 -0.88 -20.15
CA TYR A 182 0.51 -1.88 -19.20
C TYR A 182 -0.57 -1.23 -18.35
N LEU A 183 -1.82 -1.59 -18.59
CA LEU A 183 -2.99 -1.10 -17.87
C LEU A 183 -3.53 -2.19 -16.97
N LEU A 184 -3.32 -2.05 -15.66
CA LEU A 184 -3.92 -2.92 -14.65
C LEU A 184 -5.24 -2.33 -14.17
N THR A 185 -6.31 -3.12 -14.17
CA THR A 185 -7.64 -2.71 -13.74
C THR A 185 -8.47 -3.90 -13.25
N SER A 186 -9.73 -3.68 -12.84
CA SER A 186 -10.68 -4.72 -12.45
C SER A 186 -12.10 -4.29 -12.78
N GLU A 187 -12.94 -5.22 -13.17
CA GLU A 187 -14.41 -4.99 -13.30
C GLU A 187 -15.08 -4.63 -11.96
N LYS A 188 -14.44 -4.94 -10.84
CA LYS A 188 -14.92 -4.57 -9.51
C LYS A 188 -14.54 -3.13 -9.11
N ASP A 189 -13.75 -2.45 -9.93
CA ASP A 189 -13.45 -1.03 -9.77
C ASP A 189 -14.68 -0.20 -10.16
N ILE A 190 -15.11 0.69 -9.27
CA ILE A 190 -16.22 1.61 -9.54
C ILE A 190 -16.00 2.47 -10.80
N GLN A 191 -14.74 2.71 -11.16
CA GLN A 191 -14.37 3.52 -12.32
C GLN A 191 -14.33 2.71 -13.62
N PHE A 192 -14.29 1.38 -13.52
CA PHE A 192 -14.16 0.54 -14.71
C PHE A 192 -15.30 0.74 -15.73
N PRO A 193 -16.59 0.65 -15.32
CA PRO A 193 -17.70 0.74 -16.28
C PRO A 193 -17.85 2.12 -16.92
N THR A 194 -17.46 3.18 -16.22
CA THR A 194 -17.70 4.57 -16.66
C THR A 194 -16.48 5.23 -17.30
N GLU A 195 -15.29 4.83 -16.93
CA GLU A 195 -14.06 5.48 -17.37
C GLU A 195 -13.19 4.55 -18.22
N ILE A 196 -12.85 3.36 -17.70
CA ILE A 196 -11.88 2.48 -18.36
C ILE A 196 -12.51 1.75 -19.54
N HIS A 197 -13.59 0.99 -19.30
CA HIS A 197 -14.20 0.12 -20.30
C HIS A 197 -14.60 0.88 -21.59
N PRO A 198 -15.31 2.03 -21.55
CA PRO A 198 -15.69 2.77 -22.76
C PRO A 198 -14.49 3.29 -23.55
N ASN A 199 -13.33 3.48 -22.90
CA ASN A 199 -12.15 4.04 -23.52
C ASN A 199 -11.08 3.00 -23.89
N LEU A 200 -11.30 1.70 -23.64
CA LEU A 200 -10.36 0.64 -24.04
C LEU A 200 -10.06 0.65 -25.52
N ILE A 201 -11.05 0.99 -26.37
CA ILE A 201 -10.89 1.10 -27.82
C ILE A 201 -9.77 2.08 -28.23
N LYS A 202 -9.46 3.10 -27.40
CA LYS A 202 -8.41 4.07 -27.66
C LYS A 202 -7.00 3.51 -27.44
N PHE A 203 -6.90 2.43 -26.68
CA PHE A 203 -5.63 1.78 -26.36
C PHE A 203 -5.25 0.67 -27.35
N ILE A 204 -6.20 0.03 -28.02
CA ILE A 204 -5.92 -1.10 -28.92
C ILE A 204 -5.07 -0.75 -30.13
N LYS A 205 -4.94 0.53 -30.46
CA LYS A 205 -4.05 1.00 -31.53
C LYS A 205 -2.57 0.84 -31.21
N TYR A 206 -2.19 0.73 -29.94
CA TYR A 206 -0.79 0.58 -29.53
C TYR A 206 -0.32 -0.85 -29.73
N LYS A 207 0.84 -1.03 -30.37
CA LYS A 207 1.37 -2.35 -30.76
C LYS A 207 1.61 -3.28 -29.58
N ASN A 208 1.97 -2.73 -28.43
CA ASN A 208 2.15 -3.51 -27.19
C ASN A 208 1.25 -2.95 -26.10
N PHE A 209 -0.06 -2.98 -26.33
CA PHE A 209 -1.04 -2.71 -25.30
C PHE A 209 -1.33 -3.98 -24.50
N ASN A 210 -1.20 -3.88 -23.20
CA ASN A 210 -1.40 -4.97 -22.25
C ASN A 210 -2.50 -4.59 -21.27
N LEU A 211 -3.66 -5.21 -21.40
CA LEU A 211 -4.76 -5.10 -20.46
C LEU A 211 -4.66 -6.23 -19.43
N LEU A 212 -4.31 -5.88 -18.21
CA LEU A 212 -4.17 -6.78 -17.08
C LEU A 212 -5.44 -6.67 -16.22
N MET A 213 -6.41 -7.53 -16.48
CA MET A 213 -7.72 -7.51 -15.84
C MET A 213 -7.74 -8.36 -14.59
N SER A 214 -7.79 -7.74 -13.42
CA SER A 214 -7.92 -8.48 -12.17
C SER A 214 -9.30 -9.10 -12.02
N LYS A 215 -9.34 -10.42 -11.98
CA LYS A 215 -10.49 -11.26 -11.60
C LYS A 215 -10.31 -11.86 -10.22
N SER A 216 -9.30 -11.39 -9.48
CA SER A 216 -9.01 -11.89 -8.14
C SER A 216 -10.22 -11.73 -7.21
N LEU A 217 -10.53 -12.79 -6.48
CA LEU A 217 -11.55 -12.76 -5.43
C LEU A 217 -11.13 -11.90 -4.22
N LEU A 218 -9.84 -11.60 -4.10
CA LEU A 218 -9.28 -10.72 -3.07
C LEU A 218 -9.53 -9.24 -3.37
N VAL A 219 -9.76 -8.88 -4.65
CA VAL A 219 -10.05 -7.51 -5.07
C VAL A 219 -11.55 -7.25 -4.97
N ASN A 220 -11.96 -6.37 -4.07
CA ASN A 220 -13.35 -5.94 -3.87
C ASN A 220 -13.53 -4.42 -3.98
N GLU A 221 -12.43 -3.67 -4.00
CA GLU A 221 -12.44 -2.22 -4.07
C GLU A 221 -11.20 -1.68 -4.81
N HIS A 222 -11.29 -0.46 -5.27
CA HIS A 222 -10.30 0.23 -6.10
C HIS A 222 -8.84 0.09 -5.60
N LYS A 223 -8.58 0.38 -4.33
CA LYS A 223 -7.22 0.35 -3.76
C LYS A 223 -6.58 -1.04 -3.77
N GLN A 224 -7.40 -2.10 -3.71
CA GLN A 224 -6.93 -3.48 -3.67
C GLN A 224 -6.39 -3.98 -5.01
N ILE A 225 -6.76 -3.33 -6.12
CA ILE A 225 -6.27 -3.69 -7.46
C ILE A 225 -4.73 -3.65 -7.47
N THR A 226 -4.15 -2.55 -7.06
CA THR A 226 -2.69 -2.43 -6.98
C THR A 226 -2.10 -3.33 -5.89
N GLN A 227 -2.70 -3.32 -4.71
CA GLN A 227 -2.20 -4.01 -3.53
C GLN A 227 -1.93 -5.50 -3.79
N TYR A 228 -2.87 -6.19 -4.44
CA TYR A 228 -2.74 -7.63 -4.70
C TYR A 228 -1.93 -7.96 -5.96
N HIS A 229 -1.48 -6.95 -6.72
CA HIS A 229 -0.71 -7.16 -7.95
C HIS A 229 0.67 -6.49 -7.92
N VAL A 230 1.16 -6.09 -6.75
CA VAL A 230 2.52 -5.53 -6.58
C VAL A 230 3.60 -6.43 -7.19
N PRO A 231 3.63 -7.76 -6.97
CA PRO A 231 4.66 -8.61 -7.57
C PRO A 231 4.66 -8.58 -9.10
N LEU A 232 3.49 -8.52 -9.73
CA LEU A 232 3.37 -8.40 -11.18
C LEU A 232 3.92 -7.07 -11.67
N LEU A 233 3.56 -5.96 -11.02
CA LEU A 233 4.05 -4.62 -11.37
C LEU A 233 5.57 -4.53 -11.20
N LEU A 234 6.13 -5.08 -10.13
CA LEU A 234 7.57 -5.18 -9.94
C LEU A 234 8.23 -5.98 -11.05
N GLY A 235 7.67 -7.12 -11.43
CA GLY A 235 8.14 -7.94 -12.55
C GLY A 235 8.20 -7.14 -13.87
N ILE A 236 7.18 -6.32 -14.15
CA ILE A 236 7.14 -5.44 -15.31
C ILE A 236 8.25 -4.38 -15.22
N PHE A 237 8.41 -3.69 -14.07
CA PHE A 237 9.46 -2.69 -13.90
C PHE A 237 10.86 -3.27 -14.08
N TYR A 238 11.12 -4.44 -13.50
CA TYR A 238 12.41 -5.11 -13.67
C TYR A 238 12.66 -5.53 -15.12
N SER A 239 11.66 -6.08 -15.80
CA SER A 239 11.76 -6.45 -17.21
C SER A 239 12.09 -5.22 -18.08
N LEU A 240 11.33 -4.14 -17.93
CA LEU A 240 11.54 -2.89 -18.67
C LEU A 240 12.91 -2.29 -18.39
N SER A 241 13.39 -2.35 -17.15
CA SER A 241 14.72 -1.85 -16.77
C SER A 241 15.86 -2.60 -17.44
N GLN A 242 15.64 -3.85 -17.83
CA GLN A 242 16.58 -4.68 -18.58
C GLN A 242 16.39 -4.61 -20.11
N GLY A 243 15.51 -3.71 -20.58
CA GLY A 243 15.20 -3.57 -22.00
C GLY A 243 14.26 -4.66 -22.55
N ALA A 244 13.74 -5.54 -21.69
CA ALA A 244 12.71 -6.50 -22.09
C ALA A 244 11.33 -5.84 -22.02
N THR A 245 10.53 -6.01 -23.07
CA THR A 245 9.18 -5.44 -23.19
C THR A 245 8.17 -6.59 -23.26
N PRO A 246 7.71 -7.13 -22.12
CA PRO A 246 6.75 -8.23 -22.11
C PRO A 246 5.49 -7.87 -22.92
N HIS A 247 4.98 -8.84 -23.68
CA HIS A 247 3.73 -8.72 -24.40
C HIS A 247 2.72 -9.71 -23.82
N TYR A 248 1.84 -9.20 -22.97
CA TYR A 248 0.79 -10.01 -22.33
C TYR A 248 -0.52 -9.98 -23.13
N GLY A 249 -0.77 -8.91 -23.90
CA GLY A 249 -2.06 -8.68 -24.52
C GLY A 249 -3.17 -8.48 -23.47
N HIS A 250 -4.33 -9.11 -23.68
CA HIS A 250 -5.39 -9.14 -22.68
C HIS A 250 -5.21 -10.37 -21.79
N GLN A 251 -4.95 -10.14 -20.51
CA GLN A 251 -4.79 -11.21 -19.50
C GLN A 251 -5.79 -11.02 -18.37
N GLU A 252 -6.49 -12.08 -18.04
CA GLU A 252 -7.29 -12.16 -16.83
C GLU A 252 -6.46 -12.76 -15.69
N LEU A 253 -6.35 -12.01 -14.60
CA LEU A 253 -5.53 -12.35 -13.45
C LEU A 253 -6.42 -12.92 -12.35
N TYR A 254 -6.45 -14.22 -12.25
CA TYR A 254 -7.19 -14.92 -11.21
C TYR A 254 -6.31 -15.14 -9.99
N SER A 255 -6.90 -15.05 -8.80
CA SER A 255 -6.33 -15.58 -7.58
C SER A 255 -7.35 -16.42 -6.87
N ASP A 256 -6.97 -17.63 -6.50
CA ASP A 256 -7.74 -18.43 -5.59
C ASP A 256 -7.37 -18.00 -4.16
N PRO A 257 -8.33 -17.50 -3.35
CA PRO A 257 -8.07 -17.14 -1.97
C PRO A 257 -7.51 -18.31 -1.16
N GLN A 258 -7.85 -19.55 -1.55
CA GLN A 258 -7.38 -20.74 -0.87
C GLN A 258 -5.93 -21.07 -1.22
N ILE A 259 -5.48 -20.77 -2.44
CA ILE A 259 -4.11 -21.07 -2.89
C ILE A 259 -3.14 -19.95 -2.51
N GLY A 260 -3.55 -18.68 -2.65
CA GLY A 260 -2.68 -17.52 -2.43
C GLY A 260 -2.67 -16.98 -1.01
N ALA A 261 -3.74 -17.18 -0.25
CA ALA A 261 -3.93 -16.56 1.06
C ALA A 261 -3.55 -17.43 2.26
N PHE A 262 -3.30 -18.74 2.04
CA PHE A 262 -3.04 -19.64 3.15
C PHE A 262 -1.67 -20.31 3.00
N PRO A 263 -0.80 -20.15 4.00
CA PRO A 263 0.46 -20.90 4.03
C PRO A 263 0.16 -22.39 4.13
N ARG A 264 1.00 -23.24 3.54
CA ARG A 264 0.90 -24.71 3.63
C ARG A 264 0.95 -25.20 5.09
N LYS A 265 1.55 -24.40 5.97
CA LYS A 265 1.63 -24.61 7.42
C LYS A 265 1.32 -23.29 8.12
N ALA A 266 0.38 -23.30 9.04
CA ALA A 266 0.09 -22.13 9.87
C ALA A 266 1.27 -21.80 10.78
N GLU A 267 1.82 -20.61 10.66
CA GLU A 267 2.87 -20.07 11.53
C GLU A 267 2.27 -18.94 12.37
N PRO A 268 1.91 -19.21 13.65
CA PRO A 268 1.30 -18.21 14.51
C PRO A 268 2.34 -17.19 14.98
N VAL A 269 1.97 -15.93 14.95
CA VAL A 269 2.73 -14.81 15.52
C VAL A 269 1.89 -14.20 16.64
N THR A 270 2.39 -14.27 17.87
CA THR A 270 1.70 -13.83 19.09
C THR A 270 2.66 -13.04 19.98
N ILE A 271 2.68 -11.71 19.78
CA ILE A 271 3.65 -10.81 20.42
C ILE A 271 2.93 -9.80 21.29
N LEU A 272 3.25 -9.77 22.59
CA LEU A 272 2.78 -8.74 23.51
C LEU A 272 3.58 -7.46 23.31
N ARG A 273 2.88 -6.34 23.10
CA ARG A 273 3.47 -5.01 22.83
C ARG A 273 3.16 -3.98 23.91
N LYS A 274 1.94 -4.02 24.43
CA LYS A 274 1.48 -3.14 25.49
C LYS A 274 0.79 -3.97 26.56
N TYR A 275 0.97 -3.58 27.80
CA TYR A 275 0.40 -4.27 28.94
C TYR A 275 0.31 -3.31 30.12
N LYS A 276 -0.73 -3.45 30.90
CA LYS A 276 -0.88 -2.76 32.18
C LYS A 276 -1.86 -3.50 33.07
N PHE A 277 -1.73 -3.32 34.36
CA PHE A 277 -2.72 -3.69 35.35
C PHE A 277 -3.43 -2.45 35.89
N ASP A 278 -4.74 -2.57 36.11
CA ASP A 278 -5.52 -1.67 36.93
C ASP A 278 -6.30 -2.53 37.95
N LYS A 279 -5.82 -2.58 39.19
CA LYS A 279 -6.30 -3.49 40.23
C LYS A 279 -6.28 -4.95 39.74
N SER A 280 -7.44 -5.60 39.61
CA SER A 280 -7.56 -6.97 39.09
C SER A 280 -7.69 -7.04 37.57
N LEU A 281 -7.79 -5.89 36.89
CA LEU A 281 -7.97 -5.84 35.43
C LEU A 281 -6.62 -5.85 34.70
N PHE A 282 -6.50 -6.71 33.72
CA PHE A 282 -5.33 -6.83 32.84
C PHE A 282 -5.67 -6.35 31.43
N PHE A 283 -4.82 -5.50 30.87
CA PHE A 283 -4.99 -4.88 29.55
C PHE A 283 -3.83 -5.27 28.63
N PRO A 284 -3.83 -6.48 28.07
CA PRO A 284 -2.83 -6.88 27.08
C PRO A 284 -3.20 -6.40 25.69
N GLU A 285 -2.22 -5.88 24.94
CA GLU A 285 -2.34 -5.53 23.54
C GLU A 285 -1.09 -5.98 22.76
N GLY A 286 -1.25 -6.30 21.50
CA GLY A 286 -0.13 -6.68 20.65
C GLY A 286 -0.53 -7.34 19.34
N LEU A 287 0.38 -8.14 18.77
CA LEU A 287 0.18 -8.83 17.50
C LEU A 287 -0.34 -10.25 17.71
N ALA A 288 -1.39 -10.63 16.98
CA ALA A 288 -1.92 -11.98 16.96
C ALA A 288 -2.47 -12.33 15.56
N TYR A 289 -1.67 -13.03 14.77
CA TYR A 289 -2.02 -13.38 13.39
C TYR A 289 -1.34 -14.69 12.94
N LEU A 290 -1.82 -15.23 11.83
CA LEU A 290 -1.21 -16.34 11.11
C LEU A 290 -0.43 -15.79 9.92
N LYS A 291 0.87 -16.05 9.85
CA LYS A 291 1.74 -15.56 8.79
C LYS A 291 1.26 -16.08 7.43
N GLY A 292 1.18 -15.21 6.47
CA GLY A 292 0.64 -15.52 5.14
C GLY A 292 -0.90 -15.48 5.02
N CYS A 293 -1.65 -15.26 6.13
CA CYS A 293 -3.12 -15.15 6.08
C CYS A 293 -3.55 -13.68 6.16
N THR A 294 -4.28 -13.22 5.16
CA THR A 294 -4.82 -11.85 5.13
C THR A 294 -5.92 -11.62 6.18
N LEU A 295 -5.98 -10.41 6.74
CA LEU A 295 -6.92 -9.99 7.79
C LEU A 295 -7.67 -8.72 7.37
N GLU A 296 -8.54 -8.84 6.39
CA GLU A 296 -9.33 -7.70 5.87
C GLU A 296 -10.53 -7.38 6.74
N LYS A 297 -11.14 -8.41 7.34
CA LYS A 297 -12.30 -8.29 8.23
C LYS A 297 -11.93 -8.72 9.65
N TYR A 298 -12.62 -8.16 10.62
CA TYR A 298 -12.46 -8.58 12.03
C TYR A 298 -12.81 -10.06 12.26
N SER A 299 -13.65 -10.64 11.40
CA SER A 299 -14.05 -12.05 11.42
C SER A 299 -13.06 -13.02 10.79
N ASP A 300 -12.01 -12.54 10.11
CA ASP A 300 -11.09 -13.41 9.38
C ASP A 300 -10.22 -14.25 10.30
N ILE A 301 -10.06 -13.84 11.53
CA ILE A 301 -9.38 -14.62 12.56
C ILE A 301 -9.98 -14.33 13.94
N LYS A 302 -10.26 -15.38 14.70
CA LYS A 302 -10.66 -15.33 16.10
C LYS A 302 -9.43 -15.50 16.97
N SER A 303 -9.35 -14.74 18.06
CA SER A 303 -8.24 -14.78 18.99
C SER A 303 -8.74 -14.97 20.42
N ILE A 304 -8.15 -15.91 21.15
CA ILE A 304 -8.49 -16.23 22.54
C ILE A 304 -7.18 -16.24 23.35
N LEU A 305 -7.08 -15.39 24.34
CA LEU A 305 -5.99 -15.46 25.33
C LEU A 305 -6.25 -16.64 26.26
N ILE A 306 -5.21 -17.43 26.48
CA ILE A 306 -5.25 -18.58 27.37
C ILE A 306 -4.18 -18.38 28.46
N LEU A 307 -4.61 -18.40 29.71
CA LEU A 307 -3.73 -18.48 30.88
C LEU A 307 -3.70 -19.93 31.30
N LYS A 308 -2.53 -20.56 31.21
CA LYS A 308 -2.36 -21.99 31.49
C LYS A 308 -1.33 -22.21 32.57
N SER A 309 -1.72 -22.92 33.64
CA SER A 309 -0.85 -23.46 34.66
C SER A 309 -0.67 -24.97 34.49
N GLN A 310 -0.09 -25.65 35.47
CA GLN A 310 0.03 -27.12 35.46
C GLN A 310 -1.33 -27.82 35.53
N ASN A 311 -2.31 -27.22 36.23
CA ASN A 311 -3.56 -27.89 36.58
C ASN A 311 -4.81 -27.17 36.02
N THR A 312 -4.68 -25.92 35.62
CA THR A 312 -5.82 -25.08 35.27
C THR A 312 -5.59 -24.31 33.99
N GLU A 313 -6.67 -24.02 33.27
CA GLU A 313 -6.66 -23.22 32.03
C GLU A 313 -7.87 -22.25 32.04
N TYR A 314 -7.57 -20.97 31.81
CA TYR A 314 -8.57 -19.91 31.70
C TYR A 314 -8.54 -19.29 30.32
N LYS A 315 -9.71 -19.07 29.73
CA LYS A 315 -9.86 -18.57 28.34
C LYS A 315 -10.58 -17.23 28.31
N PHE A 316 -10.00 -16.26 27.64
CA PHE A 316 -10.55 -14.91 27.50
C PHE A 316 -10.59 -14.50 26.03
N PRO A 317 -11.77 -14.20 25.48
CA PRO A 317 -11.86 -13.73 24.10
C PRO A 317 -11.19 -12.36 23.96
N LEU A 318 -10.46 -12.18 22.86
CA LEU A 318 -9.80 -10.93 22.51
C LEU A 318 -10.56 -10.25 21.36
N ALA A 319 -10.55 -8.93 21.38
CA ALA A 319 -10.94 -8.09 20.25
C ALA A 319 -9.72 -7.79 19.36
N LYS A 320 -10.00 -7.16 18.23
CA LYS A 320 -8.99 -6.67 17.30
C LYS A 320 -9.15 -5.17 17.12
N ASP A 321 -8.03 -4.50 16.96
CA ASP A 321 -7.95 -3.10 16.63
C ASP A 321 -7.36 -2.92 15.23
N HIS A 322 -7.84 -1.93 14.50
CA HIS A 322 -7.36 -1.58 13.18
C HIS A 322 -6.15 -0.65 13.27
N LYS A 323 -5.00 -1.12 12.79
CA LYS A 323 -3.76 -0.35 12.71
C LYS A 323 -3.35 -0.20 11.24
N PRO A 324 -3.67 0.92 10.56
CA PRO A 324 -3.52 1.07 9.11
C PRO A 324 -2.10 0.89 8.56
N ASN A 325 -1.07 1.05 9.39
CA ASN A 325 0.32 0.89 8.97
C ASN A 325 0.90 -0.50 9.25
N LEU A 326 0.13 -1.38 9.88
CA LEU A 326 0.67 -2.65 10.36
C LEU A 326 1.06 -3.58 9.21
N THR A 327 0.31 -3.56 8.12
CA THR A 327 0.64 -4.28 6.88
C THR A 327 2.00 -3.87 6.34
N LYS A 328 2.28 -2.56 6.33
CA LYS A 328 3.58 -2.03 5.89
C LYS A 328 4.71 -2.45 6.83
N ASP A 329 4.47 -2.37 8.14
CA ASP A 329 5.48 -2.69 9.16
C ASP A 329 5.83 -4.19 9.20
N LEU A 330 4.91 -5.04 8.78
CA LEU A 330 5.06 -6.51 8.74
C LEU A 330 5.37 -7.04 7.33
N TYR A 331 5.63 -6.17 6.35
CA TYR A 331 5.91 -6.57 4.98
C TYR A 331 7.22 -7.37 4.88
N THR A 332 7.13 -8.57 4.30
CA THR A 332 8.26 -9.51 4.14
C THR A 332 8.52 -9.93 2.69
N GLY A 333 8.09 -9.11 1.72
CA GLY A 333 8.23 -9.41 0.29
C GLY A 333 6.93 -9.81 -0.40
N GLU A 334 5.93 -10.23 0.35
CA GLU A 334 4.57 -10.48 -0.14
C GLU A 334 3.59 -9.51 0.50
N TYR A 335 2.66 -8.99 -0.30
CA TYR A 335 1.62 -8.12 0.24
C TYR A 335 0.51 -8.96 0.86
N ILE A 336 0.41 -8.91 2.18
CA ILE A 336 -0.62 -9.56 2.97
C ILE A 336 -1.20 -8.52 3.92
N ASN A 337 -2.51 -8.34 3.93
CA ASN A 337 -3.15 -7.35 4.80
C ASN A 337 -3.13 -7.84 6.25
N TYR A 338 -2.38 -7.14 7.12
CA TYR A 338 -2.29 -7.38 8.55
C TYR A 338 -2.84 -6.23 9.40
N ASP A 339 -3.56 -5.28 8.82
CA ASP A 339 -4.03 -4.08 9.54
C ASP A 339 -4.93 -4.40 10.74
N LYS A 340 -5.54 -5.59 10.79
CA LYS A 340 -6.34 -6.08 11.90
C LYS A 340 -5.65 -7.18 12.73
N ALA A 341 -4.33 -7.29 12.63
CA ALA A 341 -3.54 -8.23 13.42
C ALA A 341 -3.30 -7.78 14.87
N TRP A 342 -3.64 -6.54 15.22
CA TRP A 342 -3.49 -6.03 16.57
C TRP A 342 -4.63 -6.54 17.45
N PHE A 343 -4.29 -7.25 18.53
CA PHE A 343 -5.26 -7.68 19.53
C PHE A 343 -5.35 -6.69 20.69
N CYS A 344 -6.52 -6.61 21.30
CA CYS A 344 -6.81 -5.89 22.53
C CYS A 344 -7.91 -6.61 23.31
N THR A 345 -8.27 -6.11 24.49
CA THR A 345 -9.40 -6.64 25.26
C THR A 345 -10.73 -6.17 24.65
N LEU A 346 -11.80 -6.94 24.87
CA LEU A 346 -13.14 -6.57 24.38
C LEU A 346 -13.52 -5.18 24.91
N LYS A 347 -13.92 -4.29 23.98
CA LYS A 347 -14.31 -2.90 24.30
C LYS A 347 -13.27 -2.15 25.15
N TYR A 348 -12.02 -2.58 25.15
CA TYR A 348 -10.95 -2.05 26.00
C TYR A 348 -11.25 -2.08 27.50
N SER A 349 -12.11 -2.99 27.96
CA SER A 349 -12.58 -3.07 29.34
C SER A 349 -11.62 -3.78 30.30
N GLY A 350 -10.53 -4.35 29.77
CA GLY A 350 -9.62 -5.21 30.56
C GLY A 350 -10.18 -6.63 30.76
N ILE A 351 -9.32 -7.52 31.22
CA ILE A 351 -9.66 -8.89 31.61
C ILE A 351 -9.63 -8.95 33.14
N ASP A 352 -10.74 -9.29 33.76
CA ASP A 352 -10.78 -9.48 35.22
C ASP A 352 -10.11 -10.80 35.61
N LEU A 353 -9.02 -10.68 36.36
CA LEU A 353 -8.21 -11.77 36.87
C LEU A 353 -8.51 -12.10 38.37
N SER A 354 -9.54 -11.49 38.93
CA SER A 354 -9.87 -11.68 40.38
C SER A 354 -10.15 -13.14 40.76
N SER A 355 -10.71 -13.93 39.82
CA SER A 355 -11.05 -15.33 39.99
C SER A 355 -9.86 -16.31 39.93
N LEU A 356 -8.68 -15.87 39.50
CA LEU A 356 -7.52 -16.75 39.42
C LEU A 356 -7.08 -17.19 40.87
N PRO A 357 -6.55 -18.41 41.03
CA PRO A 357 -6.01 -18.86 42.29
C PRO A 357 -4.73 -18.09 42.69
N ARG A 358 -4.57 -17.83 43.99
CA ARG A 358 -3.38 -17.16 44.53
C ARG A 358 -2.14 -18.06 44.49
N LYS A 359 -0.98 -17.45 44.38
CA LYS A 359 0.36 -18.11 44.38
C LYS A 359 0.53 -19.08 43.20
N GLU A 360 -0.22 -18.87 42.13
CA GLU A 360 -0.13 -19.67 40.92
C GLU A 360 0.44 -18.86 39.76
N THR A 361 1.26 -19.53 38.94
CA THR A 361 1.90 -18.97 37.76
C THR A 361 1.27 -19.55 36.51
N PHE A 362 0.93 -18.69 35.56
CA PHE A 362 0.34 -19.01 34.27
C PHE A 362 1.27 -18.62 33.15
N GLU A 363 1.55 -19.52 32.21
CA GLU A 363 2.10 -19.14 30.90
C GLU A 363 0.98 -18.60 30.02
N LEU A 364 1.25 -17.54 29.27
CA LEU A 364 0.29 -16.92 28.36
C LEU A 364 0.39 -17.56 26.98
N PHE A 365 -0.75 -17.96 26.43
CA PHE A 365 -0.91 -18.42 25.06
C PHE A 365 -2.01 -17.62 24.38
N ILE A 366 -1.95 -17.56 23.03
CA ILE A 366 -3.08 -17.14 22.21
C ILE A 366 -3.43 -18.27 21.24
N ASN A 367 -4.70 -18.66 21.28
CA ASN A 367 -5.29 -19.50 20.23
C ASN A 367 -5.77 -18.62 19.10
N LEU A 368 -5.40 -18.99 17.89
CA LEU A 368 -5.75 -18.34 16.62
C LEU A 368 -6.55 -19.32 15.77
N GLU A 369 -7.77 -18.95 15.44
CA GLU A 369 -8.68 -19.76 14.65
C GLU A 369 -9.22 -18.97 13.46
N ASN A 370 -9.08 -19.53 12.27
CA ASN A 370 -9.75 -19.08 11.05
C ASN A 370 -10.46 -20.27 10.38
N LYS A 371 -10.96 -20.09 9.16
CA LYS A 371 -11.67 -21.16 8.44
C LYS A 371 -10.85 -22.42 8.15
N VAL A 372 -9.52 -22.31 8.18
CA VAL A 372 -8.59 -23.39 7.74
C VAL A 372 -7.74 -23.89 8.91
N PHE A 373 -7.30 -22.97 9.76
CA PHE A 373 -6.35 -23.26 10.83
C PHE A 373 -6.94 -23.00 12.21
N ASN A 374 -6.57 -23.87 13.14
CA ASN A 374 -6.79 -23.66 14.57
C ASN A 374 -5.48 -24.02 15.28
N THR A 375 -4.80 -23.04 15.82
CA THR A 375 -3.48 -23.22 16.42
C THR A 375 -3.29 -22.35 17.66
N THR A 376 -2.50 -22.85 18.61
CA THR A 376 -2.18 -22.15 19.84
C THR A 376 -0.67 -21.93 19.93
N SER A 377 -0.26 -20.73 20.32
CA SER A 377 1.15 -20.36 20.46
C SER A 377 1.39 -19.60 21.76
N SER A 378 2.57 -19.79 22.36
CA SER A 378 3.00 -18.99 23.52
C SER A 378 3.07 -17.52 23.16
N VAL A 379 2.58 -16.65 24.02
CA VAL A 379 2.75 -15.21 23.90
C VAL A 379 4.20 -14.85 24.20
N VAL A 380 4.83 -14.09 23.30
CA VAL A 380 6.22 -13.67 23.45
C VAL A 380 6.35 -12.15 23.48
N ILE A 381 7.50 -11.66 23.94
CA ILE A 381 7.94 -10.27 23.76
C ILE A 381 9.11 -10.23 22.78
N ASN A 382 9.38 -9.07 22.19
CA ASN A 382 10.48 -8.89 21.21
C ASN A 382 11.89 -8.87 21.86
N GLN A 383 11.98 -9.08 23.16
CA GLN A 383 13.24 -9.05 23.87
C GLN A 383 13.54 -10.44 24.42
N TYR A 384 14.62 -11.04 23.93
CA TYR A 384 15.10 -12.31 24.47
C TYR A 384 16.01 -12.04 25.67
N THR A 385 15.72 -12.69 26.79
CA THR A 385 16.60 -12.71 27.97
C THR A 385 16.48 -14.06 28.68
N LYS A 386 17.60 -14.63 29.10
CA LYS A 386 17.63 -15.84 29.94
C LYS A 386 17.19 -15.55 31.38
N ASN A 387 17.34 -14.31 31.84
CA ASN A 387 16.94 -13.88 33.17
C ASN A 387 15.46 -13.46 33.18
N ILE A 388 14.88 -13.43 34.37
CA ILE A 388 13.51 -12.92 34.54
C ILE A 388 13.51 -11.42 34.24
N LEU A 389 12.69 -11.03 33.27
CA LEU A 389 12.40 -9.64 32.96
C LEU A 389 11.00 -9.30 33.49
N VAL A 390 10.91 -8.46 34.51
CA VAL A 390 9.61 -7.96 35.00
C VAL A 390 9.07 -6.96 34.01
N LEU A 391 7.86 -7.20 33.50
CA LEU A 391 7.18 -6.37 32.52
C LEU A 391 6.26 -5.35 33.18
N ASP A 392 5.44 -5.82 34.16
CA ASP A 392 4.54 -4.99 34.94
C ASP A 392 4.24 -5.69 36.27
N GLU A 393 3.99 -4.93 37.33
CA GLU A 393 3.74 -5.49 38.66
C GLU A 393 2.85 -4.55 39.48
N ASN A 394 1.90 -5.15 40.22
CA ASN A 394 1.08 -4.47 41.21
C ASN A 394 0.96 -5.33 42.49
N PRO A 395 0.23 -4.92 43.53
CA PRO A 395 0.08 -5.69 44.73
C PRO A 395 -0.49 -7.11 44.55
N PHE A 396 -1.23 -7.36 43.48
CA PHE A 396 -1.96 -8.61 43.25
C PHE A 396 -1.34 -9.49 42.17
N PHE A 397 -0.62 -8.90 41.19
CA PHE A 397 -0.12 -9.60 40.02
C PHE A 397 1.29 -9.16 39.67
N LYS A 398 2.03 -10.09 39.05
CA LYS A 398 3.32 -9.83 38.41
C LYS A 398 3.33 -10.44 37.05
N LEU A 399 3.53 -9.60 36.01
CA LEU A 399 3.78 -10.02 34.64
C LEU A 399 5.28 -10.02 34.39
N TYR A 400 5.81 -11.10 33.83
CA TYR A 400 7.24 -11.22 33.60
C TYR A 400 7.51 -12.10 32.36
N SER A 401 8.71 -12.04 31.85
CA SER A 401 9.16 -12.86 30.72
C SER A 401 10.42 -13.65 31.09
N ILE A 402 10.51 -14.87 30.56
CA ILE A 402 11.70 -15.74 30.59
C ILE A 402 11.83 -16.35 29.19
N ASN A 403 13.01 -16.29 28.56
CA ASN A 403 13.26 -16.79 27.20
C ASN A 403 12.23 -16.24 26.19
N ALA A 404 11.91 -14.95 26.30
CA ALA A 404 10.89 -14.23 25.55
C ALA A 404 9.42 -14.64 25.82
N LYS A 405 9.13 -15.76 26.45
CA LYS A 405 7.77 -16.19 26.81
C LYS A 405 7.24 -15.39 27.98
N VAL A 406 5.94 -15.14 27.99
CA VAL A 406 5.27 -14.29 28.98
C VAL A 406 4.54 -15.15 30.03
N TYR A 407 4.72 -14.76 31.28
CA TYR A 407 4.14 -15.41 32.44
C TYR A 407 3.43 -14.41 33.35
N LEU A 408 2.34 -14.85 33.96
CA LEU A 408 1.56 -14.11 34.93
C LEU A 408 1.57 -14.87 36.27
N LEU A 409 2.04 -14.23 37.32
CA LEU A 409 1.92 -14.72 38.69
C LEU A 409 0.82 -13.96 39.41
N LYS A 410 -0.15 -14.65 39.99
CA LYS A 410 -1.06 -14.08 40.98
C LYS A 410 -0.42 -14.23 42.39
N LYS A 411 -0.20 -13.12 43.05
CA LYS A 411 0.42 -13.03 44.38
C LYS A 411 -0.51 -13.49 45.51
#